data_ad530fc408336b8427fd1e7b99887383
#
_entry.id   ad530fc408336b8427fd1e7b99887383
#
_cell.length_a   1.000
_cell.length_b   1.000
_cell.length_c   1.000
_cell.angle_alpha   90.00
_cell.angle_beta   90.00
_cell.angle_gamma   90.00
#
_symmetry.space_group_name_H-M   'P 1'
#
loop_
_entity.id
_entity.type
_entity.pdbx_description
1 polymer ?
#
loop_
_entity_poly.entity_id
_entity_poly.type
_entity_poly.pdbx_seq_one_letter_code
_entity_poly.pdbx_strand_id
1 'polypeptide(L)'
;LPPVYFKRGSAYLNVALYKNELYRIVQTLKKYPELKVILSGHADHTGNPDINQKISLQRAEALAAYLEKKGIDGKRIAVKGECIDMLTSDPNNYSVLARRVIVEIQK
;
A
#
# COMPACT_ATOMS: atom_id res chain seq x y z
N LEU A 1 -8.55 7.25 -1.96
CA LEU A 1 -8.30 7.10 -0.52
C LEU A 1 -6.85 7.42 -0.19
N PRO A 2 -6.55 7.78 1.06
CA PRO A 2 -5.21 8.20 1.43
C PRO A 2 -4.19 7.07 1.30
N PRO A 3 -2.97 7.37 0.85
CA PRO A 3 -1.91 6.36 0.81
C PRO A 3 -1.35 6.08 2.20
N VAL A 4 -0.66 4.96 2.34
CA VAL A 4 0.02 4.57 3.57
C VAL A 4 1.52 4.48 3.27
N TYR A 5 2.34 5.10 4.12
CA TYR A 5 3.78 5.17 3.92
C TYR A 5 4.53 4.20 4.83
N PHE A 6 5.72 3.83 4.41
CA PHE A 6 6.56 2.85 5.11
C PHE A 6 7.97 3.39 5.30
N LYS A 7 8.63 2.89 6.32
CA LYS A 7 10.05 3.20 6.52
C LYS A 7 10.89 2.51 5.46
N ARG A 8 12.03 3.10 5.14
CA ARG A 8 12.96 2.56 4.16
C ARG A 8 13.34 1.12 4.50
N GLY A 9 13.26 0.24 3.50
CA GLY A 9 13.61 -1.17 3.65
C GLY A 9 12.64 -1.99 4.49
N SER A 10 11.47 -1.44 4.82
CA SER A 10 10.50 -2.10 5.70
C SER A 10 9.14 -2.24 5.05
N ALA A 11 8.47 -3.34 5.33
CA ALA A 11 7.07 -3.55 5.00
C ALA A 11 6.19 -3.61 6.26
N TYR A 12 6.70 -3.10 7.38
CA TYR A 12 5.94 -3.04 8.62
C TYR A 12 4.89 -1.94 8.56
N LEU A 13 3.64 -2.32 8.73
CA LEU A 13 2.52 -1.36 8.76
C LEU A 13 2.40 -0.76 10.16
N ASN A 14 2.65 0.54 10.27
CA ASN A 14 2.52 1.24 11.54
C ASN A 14 1.06 1.65 11.75
N VAL A 15 0.28 0.75 12.36
CA VAL A 15 -1.16 0.93 12.54
C VAL A 15 -1.47 2.16 13.40
N ALA A 16 -0.67 2.40 14.44
CA ALA A 16 -0.92 3.53 15.33
C ALA A 16 -0.73 4.87 14.61
N LEU A 17 0.32 4.97 13.79
CA LEU A 17 0.62 6.20 13.05
C LEU A 17 -0.44 6.50 11.99
N TYR A 18 -0.93 5.47 11.30
CA TYR A 18 -1.88 5.63 10.20
C TYR A 18 -3.32 5.29 10.60
N LYS A 19 -3.63 5.40 11.86
CA LYS A 19 -4.93 5.03 12.41
C LYS A 19 -6.10 5.68 11.66
N ASN A 20 -6.02 6.98 11.37
CA ASN A 20 -7.10 7.70 10.72
C ASN A 20 -7.25 7.29 9.26
N GLU A 21 -6.15 7.13 8.54
CA GLU A 21 -6.14 6.71 7.15
C GLU A 21 -6.70 5.29 7.00
N LEU A 22 -6.25 4.39 7.87
CA LEU A 22 -6.73 3.00 7.88
C LEU A 22 -8.21 2.92 8.22
N TYR A 23 -8.67 3.73 9.16
CA TYR A 23 -10.08 3.80 9.53
C TYR A 23 -10.93 4.22 8.32
N ARG A 24 -10.51 5.25 7.60
CA ARG A 24 -11.23 5.71 6.41
C ARG A 24 -11.34 4.64 5.34
N ILE A 25 -10.25 3.91 5.09
CA ILE A 25 -10.26 2.83 4.10
C ILE A 25 -11.26 1.75 4.51
N VAL A 26 -11.20 1.29 5.75
CA VAL A 26 -12.08 0.24 6.26
C VAL A 26 -13.53 0.68 6.21
N GLN A 27 -13.84 1.89 6.68
CA GLN A 27 -15.21 2.39 6.72
C GLN A 27 -15.79 2.57 5.31
N THR A 28 -14.99 3.04 4.37
CA THR A 28 -15.43 3.17 2.99
C THR A 28 -15.81 1.81 2.40
N LEU A 29 -14.97 0.80 2.61
CA LEU A 29 -15.22 -0.53 2.07
C LEU A 29 -16.40 -1.22 2.75
N LYS A 30 -16.63 -0.94 4.03
CA LYS A 30 -17.81 -1.48 4.72
C LYS A 30 -19.10 -0.81 4.32
N LYS A 31 -19.05 0.50 4.09
CA LYS A 31 -20.21 1.27 3.69
C LYS A 31 -20.69 0.91 2.28
N TYR A 32 -19.75 0.58 1.39
CA TYR A 32 -20.03 0.28 0.00
C TYR A 32 -19.55 -1.13 -0.34
N PRO A 33 -20.33 -2.18 0.01
CA PRO A 33 -19.87 -3.57 -0.14
C PRO A 33 -19.63 -4.01 -1.59
N GLU A 34 -20.13 -3.27 -2.56
CA GLU A 34 -19.90 -3.55 -3.98
C GLU A 34 -18.52 -3.08 -4.47
N LEU A 35 -17.83 -2.25 -3.71
CA LEU A 35 -16.53 -1.73 -4.12
C LEU A 35 -15.42 -2.74 -3.90
N LYS A 36 -14.48 -2.72 -4.81
CA LYS A 36 -13.22 -3.47 -4.71
C LYS A 36 -12.09 -2.49 -4.51
N VAL A 37 -10.96 -2.97 -4.02
CA VAL A 37 -9.79 -2.14 -3.79
C VAL A 37 -8.56 -2.77 -4.42
N ILE A 38 -7.74 -1.94 -5.05
CA ILE A 38 -6.44 -2.34 -5.57
C ILE A 38 -5.38 -1.64 -4.71
N LEU A 39 -4.49 -2.43 -4.13
CA LEU A 39 -3.40 -1.96 -3.30
C LEU A 39 -2.10 -2.09 -4.08
N SER A 40 -1.51 -0.98 -4.45
CA SER A 40 -0.27 -0.94 -5.22
C SER A 40 0.87 -0.52 -4.30
N GLY A 41 1.73 -1.48 -3.95
CA GLY A 41 2.90 -1.21 -3.11
C GLY A 41 4.03 -0.66 -3.95
N HIS A 42 4.73 0.32 -3.40
CA HIS A 42 5.86 0.98 -4.07
C HIS A 42 7.09 0.93 -3.19
N ALA A 43 8.25 0.94 -3.83
CA ALA A 43 9.54 1.06 -3.17
C ALA A 43 10.41 1.98 -4.01
N ASP A 44 11.38 2.65 -3.38
CA ASP A 44 12.32 3.46 -4.14
C ASP A 44 13.20 2.55 -5.01
N HIS A 45 13.85 3.13 -6.03
CA HIS A 45 14.62 2.34 -6.99
C HIS A 45 16.08 2.17 -6.59
N THR A 46 16.44 2.50 -5.35
CA THR A 46 17.80 2.33 -4.86
C THR A 46 18.03 0.88 -4.43
N GLY A 47 19.25 0.41 -4.63
CA GLY A 47 19.63 -0.93 -4.22
C GLY A 47 19.23 -2.02 -5.21
N ASN A 48 18.98 -3.22 -4.71
CA ASN A 48 18.72 -4.39 -5.52
C ASN A 48 17.27 -4.41 -6.03
N PRO A 49 17.06 -4.45 -7.37
CA PRO A 49 15.70 -4.45 -7.92
C PRO A 49 14.82 -5.62 -7.44
N ASP A 50 15.39 -6.81 -7.26
CA ASP A 50 14.62 -7.96 -6.83
C ASP A 50 14.13 -7.79 -5.39
N ILE A 51 14.98 -7.25 -4.52
CA ILE A 51 14.63 -6.96 -3.14
C ILE A 51 13.54 -5.88 -3.10
N ASN A 52 13.67 -4.84 -3.91
CA ASN A 52 12.71 -3.75 -3.96
C ASN A 52 11.35 -4.23 -4.47
N GLN A 53 11.33 -5.10 -5.47
CA GLN A 53 10.09 -5.69 -5.95
C GLN A 53 9.40 -6.51 -4.86
N LYS A 54 10.17 -7.27 -4.11
CA LYS A 54 9.64 -8.07 -3.00
C LYS A 54 9.07 -7.19 -1.90
N ILE A 55 9.78 -6.13 -1.52
CA ILE A 55 9.32 -5.18 -0.50
C ILE A 55 8.04 -4.48 -0.96
N SER A 56 7.97 -4.06 -2.22
CA SER A 56 6.79 -3.38 -2.73
C SER A 56 5.56 -4.25 -2.64
N LEU A 57 5.67 -5.53 -2.99
CA LEU A 57 4.58 -6.48 -2.86
C LEU A 57 4.24 -6.74 -1.39
N GLN A 58 5.24 -6.90 -0.53
CA GLN A 58 5.03 -7.12 0.90
C GLN A 58 4.32 -5.95 1.57
N ARG A 59 4.57 -4.72 1.13
CA ARG A 59 3.87 -3.55 1.64
C ARG A 59 2.38 -3.60 1.30
N ALA A 60 2.05 -3.95 0.05
CA ALA A 60 0.65 -4.11 -0.36
C ALA A 60 -0.01 -5.25 0.41
N GLU A 61 0.69 -6.36 0.59
CA GLU A 61 0.17 -7.51 1.32
C GLU A 61 -0.06 -7.20 2.80
N ALA A 62 0.80 -6.38 3.40
CA ALA A 62 0.63 -5.98 4.80
C ALA A 62 -0.68 -5.20 4.99
N LEU A 63 -0.99 -4.30 4.07
CA LEU A 63 -2.25 -3.55 4.13
C LEU A 63 -3.44 -4.47 3.85
N ALA A 64 -3.32 -5.38 2.88
CA ALA A 64 -4.37 -6.35 2.58
C ALA A 64 -4.70 -7.22 3.81
N ALA A 65 -3.68 -7.71 4.50
CA ALA A 65 -3.87 -8.51 5.72
C ALA A 65 -4.60 -7.71 6.81
N TYR A 66 -4.26 -6.44 6.95
CA TYR A 66 -4.96 -5.57 7.91
C TYR A 66 -6.43 -5.41 7.55
N LEU A 67 -6.75 -5.19 6.27
CA LEU A 67 -8.13 -5.04 5.83
C LEU A 67 -8.92 -6.33 6.03
N GLU A 68 -8.33 -7.48 5.75
CA GLU A 68 -8.98 -8.77 5.99
C GLU A 68 -9.26 -8.99 7.48
N LYS A 69 -8.31 -8.62 8.33
CA LYS A 69 -8.47 -8.69 9.78
C LYS A 69 -9.63 -7.82 10.26
N LYS A 70 -9.91 -6.73 9.56
CA LYS A 70 -11.01 -5.83 9.89
C LYS A 70 -12.34 -6.24 9.24
N GLY A 71 -12.38 -7.38 8.56
CA GLY A 71 -13.61 -7.95 8.04
C GLY A 71 -13.88 -7.70 6.56
N ILE A 72 -12.89 -7.19 5.82
CA ILE A 72 -13.02 -7.02 4.37
C ILE A 72 -12.67 -8.34 3.68
N ASP A 73 -13.59 -8.85 2.86
CA ASP A 73 -13.39 -10.12 2.15
C ASP A 73 -12.19 -9.99 1.20
N GLY A 74 -11.29 -10.97 1.26
CA GLY A 74 -10.10 -11.00 0.40
C GLY A 74 -10.41 -10.99 -1.09
N LYS A 75 -11.59 -11.45 -1.51
CA LYS A 75 -12.04 -11.39 -2.90
C LYS A 75 -12.24 -9.96 -3.41
N ARG A 76 -12.36 -9.01 -2.50
CA ARG A 76 -12.51 -7.59 -2.82
C ARG A 76 -11.18 -6.86 -2.88
N ILE A 77 -10.07 -7.54 -2.58
CA ILE A 77 -8.76 -6.93 -2.43
C ILE A 77 -7.79 -7.52 -3.45
N ALA A 78 -7.25 -6.66 -4.31
CA ALA A 78 -6.18 -7.04 -5.23
C ALA A 78 -4.89 -6.34 -4.78
N VAL A 79 -3.75 -7.03 -4.89
CA VAL A 79 -2.45 -6.48 -4.51
C VAL A 79 -1.51 -6.50 -5.69
N LYS A 80 -0.68 -5.46 -5.80
CA LYS A 80 0.39 -5.39 -6.78
C LYS A 80 1.66 -4.88 -6.11
N GLY A 81 2.81 -5.35 -6.58
CA GLY A 81 4.10 -4.80 -6.20
C GLY A 81 4.70 -4.06 -7.38
N GLU A 82 5.04 -2.80 -7.19
CA GLU A 82 5.71 -1.99 -8.20
C GLU A 82 7.00 -1.45 -7.60
N CYS A 83 8.14 -1.95 -8.07
CA CYS A 83 9.42 -1.64 -7.43
C CYS A 83 9.90 -0.22 -7.71
N ILE A 84 9.42 0.42 -8.78
CA ILE A 84 9.81 1.77 -9.15
C ILE A 84 8.56 2.64 -9.17
N ASP A 85 8.62 3.76 -8.46
CA ASP A 85 7.53 4.74 -8.52
C ASP A 85 7.78 5.70 -9.67
N MET A 86 7.07 5.50 -10.74
CA MET A 86 7.18 6.32 -11.94
C MET A 86 6.62 7.73 -11.76
N LEU A 87 5.90 7.98 -10.68
CA LEU A 87 5.33 9.29 -10.40
C LEU A 87 6.35 10.25 -9.79
N THR A 88 7.44 9.73 -9.23
CA THR A 88 8.49 10.58 -8.70
C THR A 88 9.58 10.71 -9.75
N SER A 89 9.89 11.95 -10.13
CA SER A 89 10.96 12.24 -11.08
C SER A 89 12.27 12.56 -10.38
N ASP A 90 12.32 12.38 -9.07
CA ASP A 90 13.53 12.61 -8.28
C ASP A 90 14.60 11.59 -8.67
N PRO A 91 15.73 12.02 -9.23
CA PRO A 91 16.76 11.07 -9.66
C PRO A 91 17.40 10.31 -8.50
N ASN A 92 17.34 10.84 -7.29
CA ASN A 92 17.84 10.14 -6.11
C ASN A 92 16.81 9.18 -5.51
N ASN A 93 15.55 9.47 -5.74
CA ASN A 93 14.41 8.64 -5.32
C ASN A 93 14.47 8.20 -3.86
N TYR A 94 14.88 9.11 -2.98
CA TYR A 94 14.88 8.87 -1.54
C TYR A 94 13.63 9.40 -0.86
N SER A 95 12.70 9.92 -1.64
CA SER A 95 11.48 10.53 -1.12
C SER A 95 10.65 9.51 -0.35
N VAL A 96 10.05 9.92 0.76
CA VAL A 96 9.08 9.11 1.48
C VAL A 96 7.90 8.74 0.57
N LEU A 97 7.63 9.55 -0.44
CA LEU A 97 6.54 9.28 -1.40
C LEU A 97 6.77 8.00 -2.21
N ALA A 98 8.02 7.55 -2.36
CA ALA A 98 8.32 6.31 -3.07
C ALA A 98 8.09 5.07 -2.20
N ARG A 99 7.89 5.23 -0.90
CA ARG A 99 7.74 4.12 0.05
C ARG A 99 6.30 4.08 0.56
N ARG A 100 5.37 3.76 -0.34
CA ARG A 100 3.96 3.84 -0.01
C ARG A 100 3.14 2.71 -0.64
N VAL A 101 1.93 2.55 -0.14
CA VAL A 101 0.88 1.77 -0.81
C VAL A 101 -0.19 2.76 -1.26
N ILE A 102 -0.48 2.73 -2.54
CA ILE A 102 -1.57 3.52 -3.13
C ILE A 102 -2.83 2.68 -3.06
N VAL A 103 -3.92 3.29 -2.61
CA VAL A 103 -5.21 2.63 -2.42
C VAL A 103 -6.18 3.16 -3.47
N GLU A 104 -6.53 2.31 -4.43
CA GLU A 104 -7.43 2.66 -5.52
C GLU A 104 -8.73 1.89 -5.38
N ILE A 105 -9.86 2.61 -5.41
CA ILE A 105 -11.18 2.01 -5.31
C ILE A 105 -11.72 1.73 -6.70
N GLN A 106 -12.31 0.55 -6.88
CA GLN A 106 -12.97 0.14 -8.12
C GLN A 106 -14.38 -0.36 -7.84
N LYS A 107 -15.23 -0.12 -8.81
CA LYS A 107 -16.56 -0.74 -8.80
C LYS A 107 -16.51 -2.17 -9.29
#